data_19c91a9f7529d171dd849596138f402f
#
_entry.id   19c91a9f7529d171dd849596138f402f
#
_cell.length_a   1.000
_cell.length_b   1.000
_cell.length_c   1.000
_cell.angle_alpha   90.00
_cell.angle_beta   90.00
_cell.angle_gamma   90.00
#
_symmetry.space_group_name_H-M   'P 1'
#
loop_
_entity.id
_entity.type
_entity.pdbx_description
1 polymer ?
#
loop_
_entity_poly.entity_id
_entity_poly.type
_entity_poly.pdbx_seq_one_letter_code
_entity_poly.pdbx_strand_id
1 'polypeptide(L)'
;MFTPTSNVSATGLATPLLLLETPGSAVECRVILMHLGYPLFVRLTHGFNILFLSLMLRSGMEILSSFPKLYLNDHCRPGSEWLRLSSIRTPRDRPWISLEEEVTFPAVVSLPGNRELGLARHWHFAVAAGWLLTGLVYVVLLFTSDEWQRLVPTSWSVLPQAWEALRTYLSFHLPPDGNPYNPLQQLAYFAVVFILAPVQIVTGLAMSPAFSGRFPWYLRFLGGKQVARSAHFVGLCLFSGFLVVHTAMVLVHGLPNEMSKMVLGSDRVGLAPALGIGLGGIGLILLINVGATLLSRRRPRDVQHALGVLVDPMQRWLSRLRSRQHYRIDDITPTRELWVNGYPPEGNEYADLRAGAFKDYRLEVHGLVENPLSLSLDDLRALERQDQVTKHHCIQGWTGVAAWAGAPFQALEALCVPKPSAQYAVFYGFDDKSTSGNKKEKEVGGGLFYEAVALTLLRAPQSILAYELNAEPLPVEHGAPLRLRVEAQLGFKMVKWIRAIEFIDDYGQIGAGQGGWREDHAYYSNQVGV
;
A
#
# COMPACT_ATOMS: atom_id res chain seq x y z
N MET A 1 -29.89 -85.47 34.46
CA MET A 1 -28.59 -86.02 34.76
C MET A 1 -27.54 -85.18 33.97
N PHE A 2 -26.77 -84.55 34.68
CA PHE A 2 -25.47 -83.92 34.33
C PHE A 2 -25.38 -82.95 33.16
N THR A 3 -25.31 -81.69 33.50
CA THR A 3 -24.39 -80.62 33.22
C THR A 3 -22.96 -81.10 32.87
N PRO A 4 -22.02 -80.22 32.53
CA PRO A 4 -21.99 -78.80 32.15
C PRO A 4 -20.88 -78.49 31.13
N THR A 5 -20.72 -77.24 30.90
CA THR A 5 -19.55 -76.30 30.94
C THR A 5 -19.05 -75.97 29.56
N SER A 6 -18.57 -74.87 29.25
CA SER A 6 -18.20 -73.59 29.84
C SER A 6 -17.68 -72.69 28.75
N ASN A 7 -18.06 -71.49 28.82
CA ASN A 7 -17.43 -70.29 28.35
C ASN A 7 -15.94 -70.34 28.05
N VAL A 8 -15.55 -69.71 26.95
CA VAL A 8 -14.47 -68.67 26.98
C VAL A 8 -14.73 -67.65 25.89
N SER A 9 -14.94 -66.47 26.30
CA SER A 9 -14.88 -65.26 25.51
C SER A 9 -13.45 -64.99 25.05
N ALA A 10 -13.24 -64.81 23.75
CA ALA A 10 -12.02 -64.22 23.22
C ALA A 10 -12.42 -62.99 22.44
N THR A 11 -12.03 -61.86 22.95
CA THR A 11 -12.00 -60.59 22.31
C THR A 11 -11.12 -60.67 21.07
N GLY A 12 -11.70 -60.78 19.90
CA GLY A 12 -11.00 -60.70 18.62
C GLY A 12 -11.03 -59.27 18.09
N LEU A 13 -9.91 -58.62 18.07
CA LEU A 13 -9.62 -57.49 17.22
C LEU A 13 -9.94 -57.90 15.78
N ALA A 14 -11.05 -57.42 15.26
CA ALA A 14 -11.37 -57.54 13.83
C ALA A 14 -10.53 -56.51 13.06
N THR A 15 -9.41 -56.95 12.57
CA THR A 15 -8.72 -56.31 11.46
C THR A 15 -9.61 -56.49 10.23
N PRO A 16 -10.03 -55.48 9.52
CA PRO A 16 -10.73 -55.67 8.26
C PRO A 16 -9.71 -56.22 7.24
N LEU A 17 -9.92 -57.48 6.84
CA LEU A 17 -9.24 -58.05 5.69
C LEU A 17 -9.52 -57.15 4.47
N LEU A 18 -8.46 -56.64 3.92
CA LEU A 18 -8.44 -56.07 2.58
C LEU A 18 -8.69 -57.22 1.59
N LEU A 19 -9.89 -57.28 1.04
CA LEU A 19 -10.13 -58.01 -0.18
C LEU A 19 -9.48 -57.23 -1.33
N LEU A 20 -8.33 -57.71 -1.78
CA LEU A 20 -7.71 -57.30 -3.04
C LEU A 20 -8.55 -57.87 -4.18
N GLU A 21 -9.34 -57.02 -4.82
CA GLU A 21 -9.92 -57.32 -6.11
C GLU A 21 -9.83 -56.14 -7.05
N THR A 22 -9.07 -56.37 -8.14
CA THR A 22 -9.07 -55.78 -9.48
C THR A 22 -8.48 -54.41 -9.74
N PRO A 23 -7.76 -54.22 -10.88
CA PRO A 23 -7.04 -52.99 -11.24
C PRO A 23 -7.97 -51.96 -11.88
N GLY A 24 -8.79 -51.35 -11.07
CA GLY A 24 -9.62 -50.19 -11.40
C GLY A 24 -9.54 -49.07 -10.38
N SER A 25 -8.72 -49.23 -9.35
CA SER A 25 -8.89 -48.53 -8.07
C SER A 25 -7.92 -47.37 -7.76
N ALA A 26 -7.03 -46.99 -8.66
CA ALA A 26 -6.12 -45.86 -8.38
C ALA A 26 -6.86 -44.51 -8.25
N VAL A 27 -7.97 -44.36 -8.97
CA VAL A 27 -8.84 -43.18 -8.91
C VAL A 27 -9.71 -43.21 -7.64
N GLU A 28 -10.25 -44.35 -7.26
CA GLU A 28 -11.07 -44.51 -6.04
C GLU A 28 -10.21 -44.43 -4.76
N CYS A 29 -9.00 -44.99 -4.75
CA CYS A 29 -8.07 -44.80 -3.63
C CYS A 29 -7.62 -43.32 -3.48
N ARG A 30 -7.46 -42.57 -4.58
CA ARG A 30 -7.20 -41.14 -4.54
C ARG A 30 -8.38 -40.34 -4.00
N VAL A 31 -9.60 -40.70 -4.35
CA VAL A 31 -10.85 -40.10 -3.84
C VAL A 31 -11.00 -40.36 -2.34
N ILE A 32 -10.64 -41.56 -1.86
CA ILE A 32 -10.71 -41.93 -0.43
C ILE A 32 -9.64 -41.16 0.39
N LEU A 33 -8.44 -40.90 -0.18
CA LEU A 33 -7.41 -40.09 0.47
C LEU A 33 -7.77 -38.61 0.54
N MET A 34 -8.63 -38.09 -0.34
CA MET A 34 -9.15 -36.73 -0.26
C MET A 34 -10.07 -36.48 0.95
N HIS A 35 -10.56 -37.53 1.60
CA HIS A 35 -11.42 -37.43 2.80
C HIS A 35 -10.66 -37.22 4.11
N LEU A 36 -9.32 -37.23 4.13
CA LEU A 36 -8.51 -37.22 5.33
C LEU A 36 -8.03 -35.80 5.76
N GLY A 37 -8.90 -34.79 5.69
CA GLY A 37 -8.59 -33.45 6.16
C GLY A 37 -7.74 -32.62 5.15
N TYR A 38 -7.18 -31.49 5.60
CA TYR A 38 -6.42 -30.61 4.73
C TYR A 38 -4.93 -30.98 4.71
N PRO A 39 -4.25 -30.97 3.55
CA PRO A 39 -2.80 -31.13 3.44
C PRO A 39 -2.06 -30.09 4.29
N LEU A 40 -0.85 -30.44 4.74
CA LEU A 40 -0.06 -29.57 5.62
C LEU A 40 0.17 -28.17 5.02
N PHE A 41 0.44 -28.07 3.71
CA PHE A 41 0.67 -26.80 3.06
C PHE A 41 -0.58 -25.89 3.10
N VAL A 42 -1.79 -26.44 2.93
CA VAL A 42 -3.05 -25.69 3.05
C VAL A 42 -3.21 -25.13 4.46
N ARG A 43 -2.93 -25.94 5.47
CA ARG A 43 -3.05 -25.56 6.89
C ARG A 43 -2.06 -24.45 7.28
N LEU A 44 -0.80 -24.59 6.86
CA LEU A 44 0.23 -23.58 7.14
C LEU A 44 -0.06 -22.26 6.40
N THR A 45 -0.36 -22.33 5.10
CA THR A 45 -0.65 -21.12 4.31
C THR A 45 -1.92 -20.44 4.78
N HIS A 46 -2.91 -21.17 5.28
CA HIS A 46 -4.11 -20.60 5.90
C HIS A 46 -3.78 -19.80 7.16
N GLY A 47 -2.94 -20.33 8.05
CA GLY A 47 -2.46 -19.61 9.23
C GLY A 47 -1.69 -18.33 8.86
N PHE A 48 -0.78 -18.39 7.90
CA PHE A 48 -0.07 -17.21 7.38
C PHE A 48 -1.00 -16.21 6.71
N ASN A 49 -2.04 -16.67 5.99
CA ASN A 49 -3.04 -15.79 5.41
C ASN A 49 -3.81 -15.01 6.49
N ILE A 50 -4.20 -15.63 7.60
CA ILE A 50 -4.86 -14.92 8.71
C ILE A 50 -3.93 -13.82 9.26
N LEU A 51 -2.65 -14.14 9.49
CA LEU A 51 -1.67 -13.18 9.97
C LEU A 51 -1.49 -12.01 9.00
N PHE A 52 -1.17 -12.31 7.74
CA PHE A 52 -0.86 -11.26 6.77
C PHE A 52 -2.08 -10.42 6.41
N LEU A 53 -3.26 -11.02 6.24
CA LEU A 53 -4.49 -10.27 5.96
C LEU A 53 -4.86 -9.34 7.12
N SER A 54 -4.72 -9.79 8.38
CA SER A 54 -5.01 -8.94 9.53
C SER A 54 -4.11 -7.70 9.61
N LEU A 55 -2.81 -7.85 9.32
CA LEU A 55 -1.86 -6.74 9.27
C LEU A 55 -2.07 -5.85 8.04
N MET A 56 -2.37 -6.44 6.87
CA MET A 56 -2.65 -5.68 5.63
C MET A 56 -3.92 -4.85 5.73
N LEU A 57 -5.00 -5.41 6.26
CA LEU A 57 -6.24 -4.68 6.49
C LEU A 57 -5.98 -3.44 7.34
N ARG A 58 -5.29 -3.60 8.46
CA ARG A 58 -5.00 -2.51 9.40
C ARG A 58 -4.05 -1.47 8.81
N SER A 59 -2.98 -1.88 8.13
CA SER A 59 -2.07 -0.94 7.47
C SER A 59 -2.72 -0.23 6.28
N GLY A 60 -3.57 -0.92 5.52
CA GLY A 60 -4.37 -0.34 4.45
C GLY A 60 -5.38 0.69 4.95
N MET A 61 -6.02 0.45 6.09
CA MET A 61 -6.90 1.44 6.74
C MET A 61 -6.15 2.69 7.18
N GLU A 62 -4.93 2.56 7.68
CA GLU A 62 -4.09 3.72 8.02
C GLU A 62 -3.71 4.52 6.77
N ILE A 63 -3.36 3.85 5.65
CA ILE A 63 -3.11 4.54 4.37
C ILE A 63 -4.38 5.25 3.88
N LEU A 64 -5.54 4.61 3.99
CA LEU A 64 -6.82 5.20 3.58
C LEU A 64 -7.18 6.43 4.42
N SER A 65 -6.84 6.44 5.71
CA SER A 65 -7.13 7.54 6.63
C SER A 65 -6.49 8.88 6.24
N SER A 66 -5.39 8.83 5.49
CA SER A 66 -4.68 10.03 5.04
C SER A 66 -5.41 10.79 3.91
N PHE A 67 -6.26 10.10 3.15
CA PHE A 67 -7.12 10.72 2.14
C PHE A 67 -8.37 9.85 1.92
N PRO A 68 -9.38 9.97 2.80
CA PRO A 68 -10.53 9.06 2.85
C PRO A 68 -11.62 9.40 1.82
N LYS A 69 -11.20 9.68 0.60
CA LYS A 69 -12.03 9.98 -0.57
C LYS A 69 -11.61 9.13 -1.75
N LEU A 70 -12.55 8.62 -2.52
CA LEU A 70 -12.30 7.77 -3.68
C LEU A 70 -12.87 8.40 -4.95
N TYR A 71 -12.08 8.34 -6.02
CA TYR A 71 -12.40 8.94 -7.31
C TYR A 71 -12.34 7.90 -8.43
N LEU A 72 -13.01 8.18 -9.54
CA LEU A 72 -12.98 7.36 -10.76
C LEU A 72 -12.12 7.98 -11.87
N ASN A 73 -11.43 9.09 -11.60
CA ASN A 73 -10.50 9.72 -12.52
C ASN A 73 -9.30 10.32 -11.78
N ASP A 74 -8.21 10.51 -12.50
CA ASP A 74 -6.94 10.96 -11.93
C ASP A 74 -6.86 12.47 -11.64
N HIS A 75 -7.90 13.24 -11.94
CA HIS A 75 -7.97 14.66 -11.58
C HIS A 75 -8.29 14.90 -10.11
N CYS A 76 -8.94 13.96 -9.45
CA CYS A 76 -9.36 14.07 -8.05
C CYS A 76 -10.07 15.40 -7.72
N ARG A 77 -10.93 15.89 -8.62
CA ARG A 77 -11.59 17.19 -8.44
C ARG A 77 -12.36 17.21 -7.11
N PRO A 78 -12.15 18.23 -6.26
CA PRO A 78 -12.90 18.36 -5.02
C PRO A 78 -14.42 18.31 -5.26
N GLY A 79 -15.13 17.42 -4.56
CA GLY A 79 -16.58 17.24 -4.69
C GLY A 79 -17.01 16.25 -5.81
N SER A 80 -16.09 15.65 -6.57
CA SER A 80 -16.39 14.61 -7.56
C SER A 80 -16.09 13.19 -7.06
N GLU A 81 -15.78 13.02 -5.80
CA GLU A 81 -15.61 11.71 -5.19
C GLU A 81 -16.90 10.88 -5.24
N TRP A 82 -16.80 9.61 -5.66
CA TRP A 82 -17.93 8.69 -5.65
C TRP A 82 -18.19 8.11 -4.25
N LEU A 83 -17.15 8.09 -3.38
CA LEU A 83 -17.26 7.68 -1.99
C LEU A 83 -16.41 8.58 -1.11
N ARG A 84 -17.02 9.02 0.00
CA ARG A 84 -16.39 9.80 1.06
C ARG A 84 -16.55 9.06 2.38
N LEU A 85 -15.43 8.80 3.04
CA LEU A 85 -15.38 8.11 4.33
C LEU A 85 -15.09 9.07 5.50
N SER A 86 -15.22 10.38 5.27
CA SER A 86 -15.10 11.42 6.27
C SER A 86 -16.30 12.37 6.24
N SER A 87 -16.62 13.00 7.37
CA SER A 87 -17.64 14.05 7.46
C SER A 87 -17.12 15.43 7.01
N ILE A 88 -15.83 15.55 6.75
CA ILE A 88 -15.17 16.80 6.38
C ILE A 88 -15.60 17.21 4.98
N ARG A 89 -16.09 18.44 4.82
CA ARG A 89 -16.52 18.97 3.53
C ARG A 89 -15.49 19.95 3.00
N THR A 90 -15.17 19.82 1.73
CA THR A 90 -14.27 20.75 1.01
C THR A 90 -14.86 22.17 1.05
N PRO A 91 -14.15 23.20 1.57
CA PRO A 91 -14.62 24.58 1.52
C PRO A 91 -14.68 25.08 0.08
N ARG A 92 -15.54 26.07 -0.18
CA ARG A 92 -15.72 26.67 -1.50
C ARG A 92 -15.14 28.08 -1.60
N ASP A 93 -14.80 28.65 -0.47
CA ASP A 93 -14.41 30.05 -0.26
C ASP A 93 -12.91 30.26 -0.14
N ARG A 94 -12.14 29.20 0.00
CA ARG A 94 -10.69 29.22 0.11
C ARG A 94 -10.04 27.98 -0.53
N PRO A 95 -8.74 28.02 -0.85
CA PRO A 95 -8.00 26.82 -1.26
C PRO A 95 -8.12 25.72 -0.19
N TRP A 96 -8.34 24.50 -0.67
CA TRP A 96 -8.45 23.33 0.20
C TRP A 96 -7.12 22.63 0.34
N ILE A 97 -6.64 22.51 1.58
CA ILE A 97 -5.36 21.84 1.86
C ILE A 97 -5.63 20.37 2.16
N SER A 98 -4.99 19.48 1.41
CA SER A 98 -5.25 18.05 1.51
C SER A 98 -4.93 17.44 2.87
N LEU A 99 -4.08 18.08 3.68
CA LEU A 99 -3.81 17.68 5.06
C LEU A 99 -5.04 17.80 5.98
N GLU A 100 -5.99 18.66 5.64
CA GLU A 100 -7.25 18.82 6.39
C GLU A 100 -8.22 17.64 6.19
N GLU A 101 -7.98 16.80 5.19
CA GLU A 101 -8.78 15.59 4.93
C GLU A 101 -8.40 14.40 5.83
N GLU A 102 -7.24 14.45 6.47
CA GLU A 102 -6.75 13.34 7.27
C GLU A 102 -7.67 13.05 8.46
N VAL A 103 -8.09 11.80 8.56
CA VAL A 103 -8.86 11.29 9.70
C VAL A 103 -7.98 10.35 10.54
N THR A 104 -8.40 10.10 11.78
CA THR A 104 -7.71 9.17 12.67
C THR A 104 -8.61 7.97 12.93
N PHE A 105 -8.14 6.77 12.62
CA PHE A 105 -8.81 5.54 13.00
C PHE A 105 -8.21 4.95 14.28
N PRO A 106 -9.02 4.26 15.10
CA PRO A 106 -8.52 3.55 16.28
C PRO A 106 -7.48 2.49 15.90
N ALA A 107 -6.49 2.26 16.77
CA ALA A 107 -5.42 1.29 16.54
C ALA A 107 -5.90 -0.16 16.38
N VAL A 108 -7.13 -0.47 16.77
CA VAL A 108 -7.74 -1.79 16.52
C VAL A 108 -7.91 -2.02 15.01
N VAL A 109 -8.30 -0.99 14.26
CA VAL A 109 -8.56 -1.09 12.82
C VAL A 109 -7.46 -0.47 11.96
N SER A 110 -6.47 0.21 12.55
CA SER A 110 -5.35 0.82 11.82
C SER A 110 -3.99 0.43 12.39
N LEU A 111 -2.95 0.39 11.56
CA LEU A 111 -1.57 0.05 11.94
C LEU A 111 -0.60 1.03 11.27
N PRO A 112 0.20 1.75 12.05
CA PRO A 112 0.28 1.74 13.53
C PRO A 112 -0.79 2.59 14.22
N GLY A 113 -1.64 3.29 13.47
CA GLY A 113 -2.57 4.30 13.94
C GLY A 113 -1.88 5.66 14.09
N ASN A 114 -2.68 6.68 14.45
CA ASN A 114 -2.19 8.02 14.75
C ASN A 114 -1.60 8.80 13.55
N ARG A 115 -2.09 8.55 12.33
CA ARG A 115 -1.67 9.21 11.07
C ARG A 115 -0.19 9.00 10.71
N GLU A 116 0.36 7.82 11.03
CA GLU A 116 1.74 7.47 10.67
C GLU A 116 1.81 6.82 9.28
N LEU A 117 1.51 7.60 8.24
CA LEU A 117 1.38 7.13 6.86
C LEU A 117 2.68 6.48 6.33
N GLY A 118 3.84 7.08 6.62
CA GLY A 118 5.13 6.51 6.18
C GLY A 118 5.34 5.10 6.70
N LEU A 119 5.15 4.92 8.01
CA LEU A 119 5.30 3.61 8.66
C LEU A 119 4.20 2.61 8.23
N ALA A 120 2.97 3.09 8.04
CA ALA A 120 1.89 2.26 7.52
C ALA A 120 2.19 1.68 6.14
N ARG A 121 2.83 2.47 5.26
CA ARG A 121 3.28 2.01 3.93
C ARG A 121 4.34 0.93 4.03
N HIS A 122 5.32 1.08 4.94
CA HIS A 122 6.33 0.04 5.18
C HIS A 122 5.67 -1.28 5.63
N TRP A 123 4.75 -1.22 6.60
CA TRP A 123 3.97 -2.38 7.02
C TRP A 123 3.20 -3.00 5.85
N HIS A 124 2.47 -2.20 5.11
CA HIS A 124 1.62 -2.67 4.02
C HIS A 124 2.44 -3.41 2.95
N PHE A 125 3.55 -2.83 2.50
CA PHE A 125 4.39 -3.44 1.47
C PHE A 125 5.14 -4.68 1.96
N ALA A 126 5.70 -4.66 3.17
CA ALA A 126 6.40 -5.81 3.72
C ALA A 126 5.46 -7.00 3.94
N VAL A 127 4.26 -6.75 4.49
CA VAL A 127 3.25 -7.78 4.71
C VAL A 127 2.66 -8.28 3.38
N ALA A 128 2.45 -7.38 2.40
CA ALA A 128 2.00 -7.77 1.06
C ALA A 128 3.02 -8.68 0.36
N ALA A 129 4.33 -8.44 0.53
CA ALA A 129 5.37 -9.34 0.00
C ALA A 129 5.29 -10.74 0.64
N GLY A 130 5.10 -10.82 1.96
CA GLY A 130 4.88 -12.09 2.66
C GLY A 130 3.61 -12.81 2.21
N TRP A 131 2.51 -12.07 2.05
CA TRP A 131 1.24 -12.61 1.55
C TRP A 131 1.34 -13.13 0.12
N LEU A 132 2.02 -12.40 -0.76
CA LEU A 132 2.30 -12.79 -2.14
C LEU A 132 3.11 -14.09 -2.20
N LEU A 133 4.17 -14.19 -1.40
CA LEU A 133 4.99 -15.40 -1.32
C LEU A 133 4.17 -16.59 -0.82
N THR A 134 3.37 -16.39 0.22
CA THR A 134 2.46 -17.42 0.76
C THR A 134 1.45 -17.88 -0.29
N GLY A 135 0.83 -16.93 -1.01
CA GLY A 135 -0.11 -17.21 -2.09
C GLY A 135 0.54 -17.96 -3.26
N LEU A 136 1.75 -17.57 -3.65
CA LEU A 136 2.51 -18.26 -4.70
C LEU A 136 2.81 -19.71 -4.31
N VAL A 137 3.33 -19.92 -3.09
CA VAL A 137 3.60 -21.27 -2.56
C VAL A 137 2.31 -22.10 -2.54
N TYR A 138 1.23 -21.50 -2.04
CA TYR A 138 -0.08 -22.17 -2.02
C TYR A 138 -0.54 -22.61 -3.41
N VAL A 139 -0.53 -21.70 -4.39
CA VAL A 139 -0.99 -22.01 -5.76
C VAL A 139 -0.10 -23.04 -6.44
N VAL A 140 1.22 -22.92 -6.30
CA VAL A 140 2.17 -23.91 -6.87
C VAL A 140 1.91 -25.30 -6.29
N LEU A 141 1.81 -25.41 -4.95
CA LEU A 141 1.57 -26.70 -4.30
C LEU A 141 0.17 -27.24 -4.58
N LEU A 142 -0.82 -26.36 -4.72
CA LEU A 142 -2.19 -26.75 -5.10
C LEU A 142 -2.20 -27.48 -6.46
N PHE A 143 -1.49 -26.95 -7.47
CA PHE A 143 -1.46 -27.56 -8.79
C PHE A 143 -0.49 -28.74 -8.90
N THR A 144 0.63 -28.74 -8.17
CA THR A 144 1.59 -29.85 -8.20
C THR A 144 1.15 -31.06 -7.38
N SER A 145 0.22 -30.88 -6.42
CA SER A 145 -0.35 -31.98 -5.62
C SER A 145 -1.72 -32.47 -6.10
N ASP A 146 -2.20 -31.99 -7.27
CA ASP A 146 -3.55 -32.24 -7.80
C ASP A 146 -4.72 -31.78 -6.89
N GLU A 147 -4.44 -31.04 -5.81
CA GLU A 147 -5.44 -30.52 -4.88
C GLU A 147 -6.26 -29.35 -5.47
N TRP A 148 -5.88 -28.86 -6.65
CA TRP A 148 -6.59 -27.79 -7.37
C TRP A 148 -8.05 -28.17 -7.69
N GLN A 149 -8.36 -29.49 -7.85
CA GLN A 149 -9.71 -30.00 -8.11
C GLN A 149 -10.69 -29.65 -6.98
N ARG A 150 -10.22 -29.43 -5.77
CA ARG A 150 -11.05 -28.97 -4.64
C ARG A 150 -11.62 -27.57 -4.89
N LEU A 151 -10.85 -26.69 -5.54
CA LEU A 151 -11.20 -25.28 -5.71
C LEU A 151 -11.73 -24.97 -7.11
N VAL A 152 -11.14 -25.56 -8.15
CA VAL A 152 -11.48 -25.22 -9.53
C VAL A 152 -12.69 -26.05 -10.00
N PRO A 153 -13.82 -25.41 -10.31
CA PRO A 153 -14.97 -26.12 -10.86
C PRO A 153 -14.64 -26.68 -12.25
N THR A 154 -14.93 -27.94 -12.47
CA THR A 154 -14.69 -28.62 -13.75
C THR A 154 -15.96 -28.78 -14.59
N SER A 155 -17.14 -28.44 -14.05
CA SER A 155 -18.44 -28.53 -14.73
C SER A 155 -19.30 -27.30 -14.48
N TRP A 156 -20.03 -26.87 -15.49
CA TRP A 156 -21.01 -25.78 -15.38
C TRP A 156 -22.20 -26.12 -14.46
N SER A 157 -22.43 -27.41 -14.15
CA SER A 157 -23.44 -27.83 -13.18
C SER A 157 -23.21 -27.28 -11.77
N VAL A 158 -21.98 -26.81 -11.46
CA VAL A 158 -21.66 -26.13 -10.19
C VAL A 158 -22.53 -24.88 -9.95
N LEU A 159 -22.93 -24.17 -11.01
CA LEU A 159 -23.72 -22.93 -10.86
C LEU A 159 -25.15 -23.19 -10.32
N PRO A 160 -25.99 -24.05 -10.94
CA PRO A 160 -27.29 -24.35 -10.37
C PRO A 160 -27.21 -25.06 -9.01
N GLN A 161 -26.19 -25.89 -8.78
CA GLN A 161 -25.97 -26.53 -7.48
C GLN A 161 -25.57 -25.52 -6.40
N ALA A 162 -24.73 -24.53 -6.72
CA ALA A 162 -24.40 -23.46 -5.80
C ALA A 162 -25.60 -22.57 -5.47
N TRP A 163 -26.48 -22.32 -6.45
CA TRP A 163 -27.73 -21.63 -6.21
C TRP A 163 -28.64 -22.38 -5.24
N GLU A 164 -28.75 -23.69 -5.40
CA GLU A 164 -29.53 -24.53 -4.49
C GLU A 164 -28.95 -24.52 -3.06
N ALA A 165 -27.61 -24.63 -2.94
CA ALA A 165 -26.94 -24.52 -1.65
C ALA A 165 -27.19 -23.14 -1.00
N LEU A 166 -27.16 -22.05 -1.79
CA LEU A 166 -27.46 -20.69 -1.31
C LEU A 166 -28.91 -20.61 -0.80
N ARG A 167 -29.87 -21.15 -1.54
CA ARG A 167 -31.31 -21.18 -1.12
C ARG A 167 -31.49 -21.93 0.20
N THR A 168 -30.79 -23.06 0.35
CA THR A 168 -30.81 -23.85 1.59
C THR A 168 -30.28 -23.03 2.78
N TYR A 169 -29.16 -22.33 2.62
CA TYR A 169 -28.66 -21.44 3.66
C TYR A 169 -29.64 -20.29 3.98
N LEU A 170 -30.22 -19.67 2.95
CA LEU A 170 -31.22 -18.60 3.14
C LEU A 170 -32.50 -19.09 3.84
N SER A 171 -32.79 -20.39 3.78
CA SER A 171 -33.88 -21.03 4.52
C SER A 171 -33.46 -21.46 5.93
N PHE A 172 -32.29 -21.04 6.41
CA PHE A 172 -31.69 -21.39 7.71
C PHE A 172 -31.47 -22.90 7.89
N HIS A 173 -31.21 -23.62 6.80
CA HIS A 173 -30.82 -25.03 6.82
C HIS A 173 -29.39 -25.17 6.29
N LEU A 174 -28.69 -26.20 6.76
CA LEU A 174 -27.38 -26.55 6.21
C LEU A 174 -27.56 -27.42 4.96
N PRO A 175 -26.93 -27.07 3.83
CA PRO A 175 -26.87 -27.94 2.69
C PRO A 175 -26.07 -29.20 3.01
N PRO A 176 -26.26 -30.30 2.28
CA PRO A 176 -25.45 -31.49 2.44
C PRO A 176 -23.95 -31.17 2.34
N ASP A 177 -23.15 -31.87 3.15
CA ASP A 177 -21.70 -31.74 3.09
C ASP A 177 -21.20 -32.12 1.70
N GLY A 178 -20.35 -31.26 1.15
CA GLY A 178 -19.66 -31.51 -0.11
C GLY A 178 -18.39 -32.34 0.09
N ASN A 179 -17.81 -32.80 -0.99
CA ASN A 179 -16.58 -33.55 -0.98
C ASN A 179 -15.50 -32.82 -1.81
N PRO A 180 -14.59 -32.05 -1.21
CA PRO A 180 -14.52 -31.63 0.23
C PRO A 180 -15.38 -30.39 0.54
N TYR A 181 -15.92 -29.71 -0.48
CA TYR A 181 -16.72 -28.48 -0.35
C TYR A 181 -18.08 -28.65 -1.05
N ASN A 182 -19.11 -28.01 -0.51
CA ASN A 182 -20.33 -27.84 -1.28
C ASN A 182 -20.10 -26.87 -2.46
N PRO A 183 -20.94 -26.89 -3.51
CA PRO A 183 -20.74 -26.10 -4.72
C PRO A 183 -20.63 -24.58 -4.48
N LEU A 184 -21.33 -24.03 -3.50
CA LEU A 184 -21.23 -22.59 -3.13
C LEU A 184 -19.91 -22.27 -2.48
N GLN A 185 -19.42 -23.12 -1.59
CA GLN A 185 -18.08 -22.98 -0.97
C GLN A 185 -16.98 -23.07 -2.03
N GLN A 186 -17.08 -24.03 -2.96
CA GLN A 186 -16.11 -24.16 -4.06
C GLN A 186 -16.04 -22.90 -4.90
N LEU A 187 -17.17 -22.34 -5.33
CA LEU A 187 -17.20 -21.07 -6.09
C LEU A 187 -16.68 -19.89 -5.30
N ALA A 188 -17.01 -19.79 -4.01
CA ALA A 188 -16.53 -18.70 -3.16
C ALA A 188 -15.01 -18.75 -2.99
N TYR A 189 -14.44 -19.92 -2.72
CA TYR A 189 -13.00 -20.09 -2.58
C TYR A 189 -12.26 -19.90 -3.91
N PHE A 190 -12.81 -20.39 -5.00
CA PHE A 190 -12.30 -20.12 -6.35
C PHE A 190 -12.24 -18.62 -6.62
N ALA A 191 -13.35 -17.91 -6.35
CA ALA A 191 -13.42 -16.47 -6.58
C ALA A 191 -12.40 -15.69 -5.73
N VAL A 192 -12.22 -16.07 -4.46
CA VAL A 192 -11.25 -15.41 -3.58
C VAL A 192 -9.81 -15.65 -4.04
N VAL A 193 -9.44 -16.88 -4.36
CA VAL A 193 -8.05 -17.25 -4.70
C VAL A 193 -7.68 -16.83 -6.12
N PHE A 194 -8.55 -17.05 -7.11
CA PHE A 194 -8.21 -16.89 -8.52
C PHE A 194 -8.74 -15.62 -9.18
N ILE A 195 -9.62 -14.87 -8.50
CA ILE A 195 -10.14 -13.61 -9.02
C ILE A 195 -9.79 -12.46 -8.08
N LEU A 196 -10.25 -12.51 -6.83
CA LEU A 196 -10.15 -11.39 -5.91
C LEU A 196 -8.70 -11.12 -5.48
N ALA A 197 -7.93 -12.15 -5.16
CA ALA A 197 -6.52 -11.99 -4.80
C ALA A 197 -5.67 -11.44 -5.97
N PRO A 198 -5.75 -11.95 -7.21
CA PRO A 198 -5.10 -11.33 -8.37
C PRO A 198 -5.53 -9.88 -8.62
N VAL A 199 -6.81 -9.55 -8.49
CA VAL A 199 -7.30 -8.16 -8.64
C VAL A 199 -6.65 -7.25 -7.60
N GLN A 200 -6.52 -7.69 -6.34
CA GLN A 200 -5.85 -6.91 -5.30
C GLN A 200 -4.36 -6.68 -5.60
N ILE A 201 -3.67 -7.68 -6.11
CA ILE A 201 -2.26 -7.56 -6.52
C ILE A 201 -2.13 -6.56 -7.67
N VAL A 202 -2.93 -6.74 -8.71
CA VAL A 202 -2.92 -5.90 -9.92
C VAL A 202 -3.23 -4.44 -9.57
N THR A 203 -4.28 -4.19 -8.82
CA THR A 203 -4.65 -2.82 -8.41
C THR A 203 -3.66 -2.22 -7.41
N GLY A 204 -3.08 -3.02 -6.51
CA GLY A 204 -2.03 -2.62 -5.59
C GLY A 204 -0.77 -2.12 -6.32
N LEU A 205 -0.29 -2.86 -7.32
CA LEU A 205 0.84 -2.46 -8.17
C LEU A 205 0.55 -1.15 -8.92
N ALA A 206 -0.67 -0.96 -9.42
CA ALA A 206 -1.06 0.26 -10.10
C ALA A 206 -1.04 1.50 -9.19
N MET A 207 -1.29 1.33 -7.90
CA MET A 207 -1.21 2.42 -6.93
C MET A 207 0.22 2.76 -6.52
N SER A 208 1.17 1.83 -6.69
CA SER A 208 2.58 2.09 -6.45
C SER A 208 3.10 3.11 -7.45
N PRO A 209 3.50 4.32 -7.03
CA PRO A 209 4.03 5.32 -7.97
C PRO A 209 5.31 4.83 -8.63
N ALA A 210 6.14 4.06 -7.90
CA ALA A 210 7.35 3.48 -8.44
C ALA A 210 7.09 2.55 -9.64
N PHE A 211 6.01 1.78 -9.61
CA PHE A 211 5.63 0.88 -10.69
C PHE A 211 4.88 1.63 -11.82
N SER A 212 3.87 2.39 -11.46
CA SER A 212 2.99 3.06 -12.43
C SER A 212 3.71 4.15 -13.25
N GLY A 213 4.70 4.82 -12.66
CA GLY A 213 5.51 5.81 -13.37
C GLY A 213 6.44 5.20 -14.44
N ARG A 214 6.77 3.91 -14.33
CA ARG A 214 7.65 3.18 -15.28
C ARG A 214 6.88 2.37 -16.30
N PHE A 215 5.66 1.96 -15.95
CA PHE A 215 4.78 1.18 -16.80
C PHE A 215 3.45 1.90 -17.04
N PRO A 216 3.45 3.05 -17.76
CA PRO A 216 2.25 3.87 -17.95
C PRO A 216 1.16 3.16 -18.75
N TRP A 217 1.50 2.18 -19.60
CA TRP A 217 0.54 1.35 -20.34
C TRP A 217 -0.34 0.52 -19.38
N TYR A 218 0.27 0.02 -18.29
CA TYR A 218 -0.42 -0.76 -17.28
C TYR A 218 -1.50 0.07 -16.56
N LEU A 219 -1.14 1.30 -16.20
CA LEU A 219 -2.07 2.22 -15.56
C LEU A 219 -3.23 2.61 -16.50
N ARG A 220 -2.92 2.84 -17.80
CA ARG A 220 -3.98 3.11 -18.81
C ARG A 220 -4.94 1.94 -18.97
N PHE A 221 -4.44 0.71 -18.97
CA PHE A 221 -5.27 -0.50 -19.03
C PHE A 221 -6.28 -0.56 -17.89
N LEU A 222 -5.91 -0.12 -16.68
CA LEU A 222 -6.77 -0.09 -15.51
C LEU A 222 -7.64 1.18 -15.39
N GLY A 223 -7.62 2.08 -16.38
CA GLY A 223 -8.39 3.31 -16.36
C GLY A 223 -7.83 4.41 -15.47
N GLY A 224 -6.58 4.28 -15.00
CA GLY A 224 -5.88 5.26 -14.15
C GLY A 224 -5.68 4.81 -12.71
N LYS A 225 -4.88 5.59 -11.97
CA LYS A 225 -4.54 5.28 -10.57
C LYS A 225 -5.76 5.33 -9.64
N GLN A 226 -6.67 6.27 -9.86
CA GLN A 226 -7.83 6.43 -8.97
C GLN A 226 -8.88 5.34 -9.20
N VAL A 227 -9.05 4.86 -10.44
CA VAL A 227 -9.86 3.67 -10.72
C VAL A 227 -9.27 2.43 -10.03
N ALA A 228 -7.95 2.22 -10.15
CA ALA A 228 -7.27 1.13 -9.46
C ALA A 228 -7.42 1.24 -7.94
N ARG A 229 -7.31 2.46 -7.36
CA ARG A 229 -7.50 2.71 -5.93
C ARG A 229 -8.93 2.39 -5.49
N SER A 230 -9.93 2.77 -6.27
CA SER A 230 -11.33 2.47 -6.03
C SER A 230 -11.62 0.97 -6.11
N ALA A 231 -11.08 0.28 -7.12
CA ALA A 231 -11.19 -1.17 -7.27
C ALA A 231 -10.50 -1.92 -6.12
N HIS A 232 -9.34 -1.46 -5.67
CA HIS A 232 -8.64 -2.01 -4.50
C HIS A 232 -9.46 -1.88 -3.22
N PHE A 233 -10.12 -0.75 -3.03
CA PHE A 233 -11.02 -0.54 -1.89
C PHE A 233 -12.27 -1.44 -1.97
N VAL A 234 -12.88 -1.58 -3.15
CA VAL A 234 -13.99 -2.54 -3.35
C VAL A 234 -13.53 -3.96 -3.02
N GLY A 235 -12.34 -4.35 -3.48
CA GLY A 235 -11.75 -5.63 -3.13
C GLY A 235 -11.50 -5.79 -1.63
N LEU A 236 -11.07 -4.75 -0.92
CA LEU A 236 -10.99 -4.74 0.55
C LEU A 236 -12.35 -5.05 1.19
N CYS A 237 -13.42 -4.42 0.71
CA CYS A 237 -14.78 -4.68 1.20
C CYS A 237 -15.22 -6.13 0.93
N LEU A 238 -14.92 -6.65 -0.26
CA LEU A 238 -15.24 -8.04 -0.62
C LEU A 238 -14.46 -9.04 0.23
N PHE A 239 -13.15 -8.83 0.45
CA PHE A 239 -12.36 -9.67 1.35
C PHE A 239 -12.90 -9.62 2.79
N SER A 240 -13.23 -8.44 3.29
CA SER A 240 -13.77 -8.27 4.64
C SER A 240 -15.13 -8.97 4.78
N GLY A 241 -16.01 -8.82 3.78
CA GLY A 241 -17.28 -9.53 3.71
C GLY A 241 -17.10 -11.05 3.69
N PHE A 242 -16.18 -11.53 2.84
CA PHE A 242 -15.84 -12.95 2.80
C PHE A 242 -15.34 -13.47 4.16
N LEU A 243 -14.42 -12.73 4.84
CA LEU A 243 -13.91 -13.14 6.16
C LEU A 243 -15.03 -13.24 7.20
N VAL A 244 -15.95 -12.28 7.22
CA VAL A 244 -17.10 -12.31 8.15
C VAL A 244 -17.98 -13.53 7.88
N VAL A 245 -18.38 -13.74 6.61
CA VAL A 245 -19.23 -14.87 6.23
C VAL A 245 -18.51 -16.19 6.47
N HIS A 246 -17.24 -16.32 6.06
CA HIS A 246 -16.43 -17.52 6.27
C HIS A 246 -16.32 -17.88 7.75
N THR A 247 -16.01 -16.91 8.61
CA THR A 247 -15.90 -17.14 10.07
C THR A 247 -17.26 -17.55 10.65
N ALA A 248 -18.34 -16.89 10.25
CA ALA A 248 -19.68 -17.24 10.69
C ALA A 248 -20.06 -18.68 10.27
N MET A 249 -19.72 -19.09 9.05
CA MET A 249 -19.99 -20.44 8.56
C MET A 249 -19.16 -21.50 9.29
N VAL A 250 -17.89 -21.23 9.64
CA VAL A 250 -17.08 -22.11 10.48
C VAL A 250 -17.74 -22.34 11.84
N LEU A 251 -18.32 -21.31 12.44
CA LEU A 251 -19.05 -21.43 13.72
C LEU A 251 -20.33 -22.24 13.56
N VAL A 252 -21.08 -22.03 12.49
CA VAL A 252 -22.37 -22.71 12.22
C VAL A 252 -22.17 -24.20 11.90
N HIS A 253 -21.09 -24.57 11.14
CA HIS A 253 -20.78 -25.97 10.84
C HIS A 253 -20.11 -26.72 12.00
N GLY A 254 -19.80 -26.05 13.09
CA GLY A 254 -19.19 -26.63 14.28
C GLY A 254 -17.70 -26.40 14.37
N LEU A 255 -17.34 -25.33 15.07
CA LEU A 255 -15.95 -24.88 15.28
C LEU A 255 -14.97 -26.02 15.66
N PRO A 256 -15.30 -26.97 16.56
CA PRO A 256 -14.35 -28.01 16.93
C PRO A 256 -13.98 -28.94 15.77
N ASN A 257 -14.93 -29.28 14.93
CA ASN A 257 -14.71 -30.18 13.78
C ASN A 257 -13.88 -29.47 12.70
N GLU A 258 -14.25 -28.24 12.35
CA GLU A 258 -13.52 -27.44 11.37
C GLU A 258 -12.10 -27.11 11.84
N MET A 259 -11.90 -26.85 13.13
CA MET A 259 -10.56 -26.70 13.73
C MET A 259 -9.76 -27.99 13.66
N SER A 260 -10.37 -29.15 13.89
CA SER A 260 -9.67 -30.43 13.77
C SER A 260 -9.16 -30.67 12.36
N LYS A 261 -9.99 -30.46 11.34
CA LYS A 261 -9.61 -30.55 9.91
C LYS A 261 -8.48 -29.58 9.56
N MET A 262 -8.57 -28.34 10.02
CA MET A 262 -7.62 -27.28 9.66
C MET A 262 -6.31 -27.32 10.48
N VAL A 263 -6.34 -27.72 11.75
CA VAL A 263 -5.15 -27.70 12.62
C VAL A 263 -4.44 -29.05 12.63
N LEU A 264 -5.20 -30.15 12.76
CA LEU A 264 -4.65 -31.51 12.89
C LEU A 264 -4.67 -32.29 11.56
N GLY A 265 -5.40 -31.82 10.55
CA GLY A 265 -5.54 -32.49 9.25
C GLY A 265 -6.37 -33.78 9.34
N SER A 266 -7.22 -33.90 10.34
CA SER A 266 -8.06 -35.08 10.56
C SER A 266 -9.33 -34.69 11.31
N ASP A 267 -10.45 -35.32 10.96
CA ASP A 267 -11.74 -35.21 11.63
C ASP A 267 -11.90 -36.24 12.78
N ARG A 268 -10.95 -37.16 12.93
CA ARG A 268 -11.00 -38.25 13.92
C ARG A 268 -10.22 -38.00 15.21
N VAL A 269 -9.52 -36.87 15.34
CA VAL A 269 -8.69 -36.55 16.50
C VAL A 269 -9.48 -35.73 17.50
N GLY A 270 -9.26 -35.99 18.81
CA GLY A 270 -10.03 -35.38 19.90
C GLY A 270 -10.12 -33.84 19.81
N LEU A 271 -11.32 -33.32 20.08
CA LEU A 271 -11.70 -31.92 19.94
C LEU A 271 -10.83 -30.96 20.78
N ALA A 272 -10.43 -31.35 21.97
CA ALA A 272 -9.70 -30.49 22.90
C ALA A 272 -8.30 -30.09 22.38
N PRO A 273 -7.45 -30.98 21.82
CA PRO A 273 -6.17 -30.58 21.23
C PRO A 273 -6.33 -29.65 20.03
N ALA A 274 -7.30 -29.89 19.15
CA ALA A 274 -7.56 -29.07 17.96
C ALA A 274 -7.96 -27.64 18.34
N LEU A 275 -8.87 -27.50 19.30
CA LEU A 275 -9.29 -26.20 19.83
C LEU A 275 -8.13 -25.49 20.54
N GLY A 276 -7.39 -26.21 21.39
CA GLY A 276 -6.25 -25.63 22.12
C GLY A 276 -5.18 -25.07 21.18
N ILE A 277 -4.76 -25.84 20.17
CA ILE A 277 -3.75 -25.39 19.18
C ILE A 277 -4.33 -24.29 18.30
N GLY A 278 -5.56 -24.41 17.80
CA GLY A 278 -6.19 -23.43 16.93
C GLY A 278 -6.41 -22.08 17.61
N LEU A 279 -6.97 -22.09 18.83
CA LEU A 279 -7.17 -20.87 19.62
C LEU A 279 -5.81 -20.28 20.08
N GLY A 280 -4.83 -21.13 20.39
CA GLY A 280 -3.46 -20.70 20.66
C GLY A 280 -2.82 -20.00 19.47
N GLY A 281 -3.01 -20.52 18.25
CA GLY A 281 -2.57 -19.89 17.00
C GLY A 281 -3.24 -18.53 16.75
N ILE A 282 -4.54 -18.44 16.94
CA ILE A 282 -5.28 -17.17 16.86
C ILE A 282 -4.76 -16.18 17.92
N GLY A 283 -4.57 -16.64 19.16
CA GLY A 283 -4.00 -15.85 20.24
C GLY A 283 -2.60 -15.31 19.89
N LEU A 284 -1.74 -16.12 19.28
CA LEU A 284 -0.42 -15.70 18.80
C LEU A 284 -0.54 -14.63 17.70
N ILE A 285 -1.45 -14.79 16.75
CA ILE A 285 -1.69 -13.78 15.70
C ILE A 285 -2.15 -12.46 16.32
N LEU A 286 -3.04 -12.50 17.30
CA LEU A 286 -3.48 -11.31 18.04
C LEU A 286 -2.31 -10.65 18.80
N LEU A 287 -1.47 -11.43 19.44
CA LEU A 287 -0.26 -10.93 20.13
C LEU A 287 0.71 -10.28 19.15
N ILE A 288 0.93 -10.86 17.96
CA ILE A 288 1.74 -10.26 16.91
C ILE A 288 1.14 -8.92 16.45
N ASN A 289 -0.18 -8.86 16.25
CA ASN A 289 -0.88 -7.62 15.87
C ASN A 289 -0.76 -6.52 16.94
N VAL A 290 -0.90 -6.87 18.21
CA VAL A 290 -0.70 -5.94 19.33
C VAL A 290 0.76 -5.53 19.42
N GLY A 291 1.68 -6.48 19.31
CA GLY A 291 3.12 -6.25 19.29
C GLY A 291 3.55 -5.31 18.17
N ALA A 292 3.04 -5.53 16.95
CA ALA A 292 3.26 -4.65 15.79
C ALA A 292 2.85 -3.19 16.10
N THR A 293 1.68 -2.99 16.72
CA THR A 293 1.22 -1.66 17.12
C THR A 293 2.11 -1.04 18.21
N LEU A 294 2.41 -1.79 19.27
CA LEU A 294 3.20 -1.28 20.39
C LEU A 294 4.64 -0.95 19.97
N LEU A 295 5.28 -1.82 19.21
CA LEU A 295 6.63 -1.60 18.68
C LEU A 295 6.66 -0.39 17.74
N SER A 296 5.70 -0.29 16.81
CA SER A 296 5.60 0.84 15.89
C SER A 296 5.43 2.18 16.60
N ARG A 297 4.76 2.20 17.76
CA ARG A 297 4.57 3.42 18.56
C ARG A 297 5.76 3.75 19.47
N ARG A 298 6.42 2.73 20.02
CA ARG A 298 7.54 2.92 20.94
C ARG A 298 8.89 3.07 20.24
N ARG A 299 9.08 2.39 19.11
CA ARG A 299 10.33 2.34 18.35
C ARG A 299 10.06 2.44 16.84
N PRO A 300 9.44 3.51 16.37
CA PRO A 300 9.00 3.63 14.99
C PRO A 300 10.16 3.53 13.97
N ARG A 301 11.33 4.08 14.31
CA ARG A 301 12.51 4.05 13.47
C ARG A 301 13.09 2.64 13.32
N ASP A 302 13.19 1.90 14.41
CA ASP A 302 13.68 0.51 14.37
C ASP A 302 12.76 -0.36 13.53
N VAL A 303 11.43 -0.17 13.67
CA VAL A 303 10.42 -0.88 12.86
C VAL A 303 10.53 -0.50 11.39
N GLN A 304 10.69 0.79 11.07
CA GLN A 304 10.90 1.26 9.70
C GLN A 304 12.12 0.57 9.07
N HIS A 305 13.26 0.57 9.75
CA HIS A 305 14.49 -0.06 9.25
C HIS A 305 14.31 -1.57 9.05
N ALA A 306 13.69 -2.26 10.01
CA ALA A 306 13.44 -3.69 9.91
C ALA A 306 12.54 -4.06 8.71
N LEU A 307 11.46 -3.31 8.51
CA LEU A 307 10.56 -3.51 7.36
C LEU A 307 11.22 -3.06 6.05
N GLY A 308 12.06 -2.02 6.09
CA GLY A 308 12.83 -1.51 4.95
C GLY A 308 13.73 -2.56 4.32
N VAL A 309 14.29 -3.49 5.11
CA VAL A 309 15.11 -4.60 4.58
C VAL A 309 14.37 -5.38 3.47
N LEU A 310 13.05 -5.53 3.58
CA LEU A 310 12.22 -6.22 2.59
C LEU A 310 11.78 -5.31 1.44
N VAL A 311 11.54 -4.03 1.71
CA VAL A 311 10.93 -3.08 0.78
C VAL A 311 11.95 -2.31 -0.05
N ASP A 312 13.04 -1.85 0.56
CA ASP A 312 14.02 -0.96 -0.06
C ASP A 312 14.77 -1.58 -1.26
N PRO A 313 15.11 -2.89 -1.30
CA PRO A 313 15.76 -3.47 -2.47
C PRO A 313 14.92 -3.36 -3.74
N MET A 314 13.60 -3.56 -3.62
CA MET A 314 12.67 -3.41 -4.74
C MET A 314 12.56 -1.95 -5.17
N GLN A 315 12.47 -1.01 -4.23
CA GLN A 315 12.43 0.42 -4.52
C GLN A 315 13.73 0.88 -5.21
N ARG A 316 14.88 0.45 -4.72
CA ARG A 316 16.20 0.74 -5.34
C ARG A 316 16.31 0.15 -6.76
N TRP A 317 15.80 -1.06 -6.98
CA TRP A 317 15.76 -1.64 -8.32
C TRP A 317 14.86 -0.83 -9.26
N LEU A 318 13.65 -0.49 -8.83
CA LEU A 318 12.73 0.35 -9.61
C LEU A 318 13.31 1.73 -9.90
N SER A 319 14.03 2.34 -8.94
CA SER A 319 14.64 3.67 -9.14
C SER A 319 15.69 3.72 -10.25
N ARG A 320 16.30 2.58 -10.62
CA ARG A 320 17.25 2.48 -11.75
C ARG A 320 16.57 2.54 -13.11
N LEU A 321 15.28 2.26 -13.17
CA LEU A 321 14.51 2.32 -14.41
C LEU A 321 14.11 3.78 -14.67
N ARG A 322 14.43 4.27 -15.87
CA ARG A 322 14.06 5.63 -16.27
C ARG A 322 12.54 5.74 -16.42
N SER A 323 11.99 6.78 -15.83
CA SER A 323 10.59 7.17 -16.00
C SER A 323 10.53 8.40 -16.88
N ARG A 324 9.61 8.42 -17.84
CA ARG A 324 9.27 9.61 -18.61
C ARG A 324 7.76 9.71 -18.68
N GLN A 325 7.22 10.74 -18.02
CA GLN A 325 5.79 10.98 -18.02
C GLN A 325 5.42 11.87 -19.22
N HIS A 326 4.35 11.49 -19.90
CA HIS A 326 3.75 12.26 -20.99
C HIS A 326 2.24 12.22 -20.85
N TYR A 327 1.67 13.39 -20.60
CA TYR A 327 0.22 13.61 -20.56
C TYR A 327 -0.17 14.64 -21.62
N ARG A 328 -1.42 14.59 -22.06
CA ARG A 328 -1.95 15.53 -23.05
C ARG A 328 -2.35 16.83 -22.35
N ILE A 329 -2.42 17.92 -23.12
CA ILE A 329 -2.91 19.22 -22.62
C ILE A 329 -4.36 19.07 -22.13
N ASP A 330 -5.17 18.26 -22.81
CA ASP A 330 -6.56 17.98 -22.43
C ASP A 330 -6.69 17.24 -21.08
N ASP A 331 -5.61 16.61 -20.60
CA ASP A 331 -5.58 15.92 -19.31
C ASP A 331 -5.30 16.87 -18.14
N ILE A 332 -5.04 18.16 -18.38
CA ILE A 332 -4.67 19.13 -17.33
C ILE A 332 -5.84 19.37 -16.39
N THR A 333 -5.56 19.24 -15.10
CA THR A 333 -6.46 19.65 -14.01
C THR A 333 -6.39 21.18 -13.89
N PRO A 334 -7.51 21.91 -13.93
CA PRO A 334 -7.51 23.35 -13.71
C PRO A 334 -6.83 23.72 -12.38
N THR A 335 -6.05 24.79 -12.35
CA THR A 335 -5.24 25.19 -11.18
C THR A 335 -6.06 25.31 -9.90
N ARG A 336 -7.28 25.90 -9.98
CA ARG A 336 -8.20 26.04 -8.83
C ARG A 336 -8.79 24.70 -8.31
N GLU A 337 -8.71 23.64 -9.12
CA GLU A 337 -9.21 22.30 -8.79
C GLU A 337 -8.06 21.36 -8.39
N LEU A 338 -6.82 21.77 -8.61
CA LEU A 338 -5.64 21.02 -8.22
C LEU A 338 -5.46 21.10 -6.71
N TRP A 339 -5.37 19.95 -6.06
CA TRP A 339 -5.19 19.90 -4.61
C TRP A 339 -3.91 20.62 -4.16
N VAL A 340 -4.03 21.36 -3.06
CA VAL A 340 -2.90 21.99 -2.39
C VAL A 340 -2.39 21.06 -1.30
N ASN A 341 -1.09 20.82 -1.25
CA ASN A 341 -0.43 20.08 -0.18
C ASN A 341 0.47 21.02 0.63
N GLY A 342 0.26 21.07 1.94
CA GLY A 342 0.98 21.94 2.87
C GLY A 342 0.52 23.40 2.84
N TYR A 343 0.67 24.04 3.97
CA TYR A 343 0.31 25.44 4.18
C TYR A 343 1.40 26.38 3.66
N PRO A 344 1.04 27.49 2.99
CA PRO A 344 2.02 28.51 2.61
C PRO A 344 2.78 29.03 3.82
N PRO A 345 4.04 29.49 3.63
CA PRO A 345 4.83 30.08 4.70
C PRO A 345 4.16 31.34 5.29
N GLU A 346 4.20 31.47 6.62
CA GLU A 346 3.63 32.60 7.37
C GLU A 346 4.74 33.54 7.92
N GLY A 347 6.03 33.26 7.69
CA GLY A 347 7.15 34.05 8.15
C GLY A 347 7.23 35.43 7.48
N ASN A 348 7.71 36.46 8.22
CA ASN A 348 7.80 37.85 7.75
C ASN A 348 8.58 37.96 6.44
N GLU A 349 9.74 37.31 6.36
CA GLU A 349 10.60 37.30 5.14
C GLU A 349 9.80 36.89 3.89
N TYR A 350 9.07 35.79 3.98
CA TYR A 350 8.26 35.34 2.85
C TYR A 350 7.07 36.26 2.56
N ALA A 351 6.47 36.82 3.60
CA ALA A 351 5.36 37.78 3.47
C ALA A 351 5.81 39.04 2.74
N ASP A 352 6.98 39.57 3.08
CA ASP A 352 7.59 40.75 2.45
C ASP A 352 7.92 40.48 0.97
N LEU A 353 8.55 39.34 0.68
CA LEU A 353 8.82 38.91 -0.70
C LEU A 353 7.54 38.80 -1.52
N ARG A 354 6.48 38.22 -0.94
CA ARG A 354 5.17 38.11 -1.59
C ARG A 354 4.53 39.47 -1.84
N ALA A 355 4.59 40.39 -0.87
CA ALA A 355 4.07 41.76 -1.02
C ALA A 355 4.82 42.52 -2.14
N GLY A 356 6.13 42.29 -2.29
CA GLY A 356 6.96 42.80 -3.37
C GLY A 356 6.85 42.04 -4.71
N ALA A 357 5.87 41.14 -4.84
CA ALA A 357 5.72 40.26 -6.02
C ALA A 357 7.01 39.51 -6.37
N PHE A 358 7.76 39.11 -5.35
CA PHE A 358 9.03 38.35 -5.40
C PHE A 358 10.18 39.04 -6.18
N LYS A 359 10.15 40.36 -6.37
CA LYS A 359 11.21 41.11 -7.06
C LYS A 359 12.55 40.98 -6.37
N ASP A 360 12.55 40.98 -5.03
CA ASP A 360 13.73 40.88 -4.20
C ASP A 360 14.11 39.42 -3.83
N TYR A 361 13.40 38.46 -4.40
CA TYR A 361 13.70 37.04 -4.18
C TYR A 361 15.11 36.69 -4.70
N ARG A 362 15.84 35.92 -3.89
CA ARG A 362 17.13 35.33 -4.30
C ARG A 362 17.15 33.87 -3.92
N LEU A 363 17.50 33.03 -4.90
CA LEU A 363 17.82 31.63 -4.69
C LEU A 363 19.30 31.51 -4.32
N GLU A 364 19.56 31.11 -3.09
CA GLU A 364 20.95 30.88 -2.64
C GLU A 364 21.37 29.44 -3.01
N VAL A 365 22.52 29.30 -3.70
CA VAL A 365 23.10 27.99 -4.06
C VAL A 365 24.52 27.93 -3.49
N HIS A 366 24.75 26.95 -2.61
CA HIS A 366 26.02 26.84 -1.86
C HIS A 366 26.38 25.37 -1.57
N GLY A 367 27.39 25.16 -0.70
CA GLY A 367 27.89 23.85 -0.29
C GLY A 367 29.02 23.35 -1.20
N LEU A 368 28.97 22.10 -1.61
CA LEU A 368 30.01 21.49 -2.46
C LEU A 368 29.87 21.89 -3.93
N VAL A 369 30.07 23.20 -4.19
CA VAL A 369 30.09 23.79 -5.53
C VAL A 369 31.36 24.59 -5.73
N GLU A 370 31.77 24.79 -6.99
CA GLU A 370 32.90 25.68 -7.32
C GLU A 370 32.46 27.16 -7.29
N ASN A 371 31.24 27.42 -7.78
CA ASN A 371 30.66 28.73 -7.93
C ASN A 371 29.38 28.84 -7.07
N PRO A 372 29.43 29.37 -5.85
CA PRO A 372 28.21 29.74 -5.12
C PRO A 372 27.43 30.82 -5.87
N LEU A 373 26.09 30.69 -5.90
CA LEU A 373 25.21 31.55 -6.68
C LEU A 373 24.15 32.21 -5.78
N SER A 374 23.77 33.45 -6.14
CA SER A 374 22.58 34.12 -5.61
C SER A 374 21.77 34.64 -6.82
N LEU A 375 20.72 33.90 -7.19
CA LEU A 375 20.00 34.13 -8.42
C LEU A 375 18.64 34.77 -8.15
N SER A 376 18.32 35.83 -8.88
CA SER A 376 16.97 36.38 -8.94
C SER A 376 16.02 35.47 -9.72
N LEU A 377 14.73 35.74 -9.63
CA LEU A 377 13.75 35.02 -10.45
C LEU A 377 13.94 35.29 -11.96
N ASP A 378 14.42 36.49 -12.31
CA ASP A 378 14.70 36.86 -13.70
C ASP A 378 15.97 36.16 -14.22
N ASP A 379 17.00 35.97 -13.39
CA ASP A 379 18.17 35.14 -13.75
C ASP A 379 17.74 33.69 -14.04
N LEU A 380 16.84 33.14 -13.22
CA LEU A 380 16.30 31.78 -13.45
C LEU A 380 15.46 31.70 -14.74
N ARG A 381 14.68 32.73 -15.06
CA ARG A 381 13.92 32.83 -16.31
C ARG A 381 14.78 33.04 -17.55
N ALA A 382 15.97 33.60 -17.38
CA ALA A 382 16.94 33.77 -18.48
C ALA A 382 17.63 32.46 -18.86
N LEU A 383 17.56 31.42 -18.02
CA LEU A 383 18.02 30.08 -18.37
C LEU A 383 17.12 29.44 -19.41
N GLU A 384 17.61 28.35 -20.00
CA GLU A 384 16.79 27.52 -20.90
C GLU A 384 15.46 27.19 -20.23
N ARG A 385 14.33 27.43 -20.94
CA ARG A 385 12.99 27.12 -20.48
C ARG A 385 12.63 25.69 -20.90
N GLN A 386 12.13 24.91 -19.96
CA GLN A 386 11.55 23.60 -20.21
C GLN A 386 10.07 23.57 -19.82
N ASP A 387 9.22 23.11 -20.75
CA ASP A 387 7.79 22.87 -20.54
C ASP A 387 7.52 21.37 -20.49
N GLN A 388 6.66 20.95 -19.55
CA GLN A 388 6.28 19.54 -19.39
C GLN A 388 4.88 19.40 -18.82
N VAL A 389 4.11 18.42 -19.33
CA VAL A 389 2.80 18.04 -18.75
C VAL A 389 2.97 16.72 -18.02
N THR A 390 2.88 16.77 -16.71
CA THR A 390 3.18 15.64 -15.84
C THR A 390 2.14 15.45 -14.76
N LYS A 391 2.06 14.22 -14.22
CA LYS A 391 1.16 13.89 -13.11
C LYS A 391 1.87 14.06 -11.78
N HIS A 392 1.28 14.84 -10.90
CA HIS A 392 1.69 14.94 -9.51
C HIS A 392 1.11 13.76 -8.71
N HIS A 393 1.96 13.03 -8.00
CA HIS A 393 1.58 11.93 -7.11
C HIS A 393 1.77 12.35 -5.65
N CYS A 394 0.69 12.68 -4.95
CA CYS A 394 0.76 12.94 -3.53
C CYS A 394 0.93 11.66 -2.72
N ILE A 395 1.67 11.74 -1.60
CA ILE A 395 1.83 10.63 -0.64
C ILE A 395 0.51 10.18 -0.03
N GLN A 396 -0.46 11.09 0.13
CA GLN A 396 -1.78 10.81 0.65
C GLN A 396 -2.65 9.98 -0.32
N GLY A 397 -2.27 9.89 -1.60
CA GLY A 397 -2.94 9.05 -2.59
C GLY A 397 -3.67 9.78 -3.70
N TRP A 398 -3.96 11.10 -3.58
CA TRP A 398 -4.54 11.86 -4.66
C TRP A 398 -3.53 12.16 -5.77
N THR A 399 -4.03 12.52 -6.93
CA THR A 399 -3.26 12.87 -8.14
C THR A 399 -3.82 14.13 -8.79
N GLY A 400 -3.03 14.75 -9.66
CA GLY A 400 -3.45 15.81 -10.55
C GLY A 400 -2.46 15.92 -11.70
N VAL A 401 -2.93 16.24 -12.89
CA VAL A 401 -2.08 16.49 -14.05
C VAL A 401 -1.94 18.01 -14.23
N ALA A 402 -0.72 18.49 -14.45
CA ALA A 402 -0.49 19.90 -14.65
C ALA A 402 0.63 20.16 -15.68
N ALA A 403 0.56 21.30 -16.35
CA ALA A 403 1.65 21.84 -17.14
C ALA A 403 2.57 22.64 -16.22
N TRP A 404 3.85 22.30 -16.23
CA TRP A 404 4.90 22.96 -15.47
C TRP A 404 5.90 23.56 -16.42
N ALA A 405 6.33 24.80 -16.15
CA ALA A 405 7.44 25.40 -16.85
C ALA A 405 8.46 25.97 -15.87
N GLY A 406 9.74 25.85 -16.24
CA GLY A 406 10.84 26.27 -15.39
C GLY A 406 12.20 26.02 -16.01
N ALA A 407 13.26 26.29 -15.25
CA ALA A 407 14.63 26.01 -15.66
C ALA A 407 14.97 24.53 -15.39
N PRO A 408 15.57 23.79 -16.35
CA PRO A 408 16.13 22.46 -16.08
C PRO A 408 17.16 22.53 -14.93
N PHE A 409 17.12 21.54 -14.03
CA PHE A 409 18.11 21.48 -12.94
C PHE A 409 19.55 21.43 -13.48
N GLN A 410 19.76 20.77 -14.62
CA GLN A 410 21.07 20.70 -15.28
C GLN A 410 21.61 22.07 -15.71
N ALA A 411 20.74 23.03 -16.06
CA ALA A 411 21.17 24.40 -16.38
C ALA A 411 21.70 25.13 -15.13
N LEU A 412 21.05 24.94 -13.96
CA LEU A 412 21.58 25.43 -12.68
C LEU A 412 22.89 24.74 -12.32
N GLU A 413 22.96 23.42 -12.48
CA GLU A 413 24.16 22.62 -12.19
C GLU A 413 25.37 23.08 -13.02
N ALA A 414 25.15 23.42 -14.28
CA ALA A 414 26.20 23.95 -15.15
C ALA A 414 26.76 25.30 -14.69
N LEU A 415 25.97 26.13 -14.02
CA LEU A 415 26.42 27.43 -13.48
C LEU A 415 27.20 27.26 -12.17
N CYS A 416 26.69 26.48 -11.23
CA CYS A 416 27.31 26.33 -9.90
C CYS A 416 28.48 25.34 -9.89
N VAL A 417 28.59 24.46 -10.87
CA VAL A 417 29.65 23.44 -11.03
C VAL A 417 29.86 22.63 -9.73
N PRO A 418 29.02 21.62 -9.46
CA PRO A 418 29.19 20.81 -8.25
C PRO A 418 30.53 20.10 -8.20
N LYS A 419 31.17 20.07 -7.04
CA LYS A 419 32.41 19.33 -6.80
C LYS A 419 32.18 17.81 -7.02
N PRO A 420 33.21 17.05 -7.42
CA PRO A 420 33.09 15.62 -7.67
C PRO A 420 32.58 14.80 -6.46
N SER A 421 32.76 15.30 -5.25
CA SER A 421 32.27 14.67 -4.01
C SER A 421 30.78 14.88 -3.77
N ALA A 422 30.13 15.86 -4.41
CA ALA A 422 28.71 16.13 -4.23
C ALA A 422 27.86 14.96 -4.77
N GLN A 423 26.99 14.42 -3.92
CA GLN A 423 26.08 13.32 -4.26
C GLN A 423 24.62 13.73 -4.18
N TYR A 424 24.29 14.72 -3.38
CA TYR A 424 22.94 15.20 -3.12
C TYR A 424 22.86 16.71 -3.23
N ALA A 425 21.66 17.21 -3.56
CA ALA A 425 21.27 18.59 -3.32
C ALA A 425 20.13 18.63 -2.31
N VAL A 426 20.30 19.42 -1.25
CA VAL A 426 19.29 19.69 -0.24
C VAL A 426 18.54 20.95 -0.62
N PHE A 427 17.22 20.85 -0.73
CA PHE A 427 16.34 21.98 -1.02
C PHE A 427 15.70 22.44 0.28
N TYR A 428 15.89 23.68 0.66
CA TYR A 428 15.29 24.30 1.83
C TYR A 428 14.12 25.19 1.41
N GLY A 429 12.96 25.01 2.07
CA GLY A 429 11.80 25.86 1.88
C GLY A 429 11.75 27.04 2.85
N PHE A 430 10.91 28.05 2.54
CA PHE A 430 10.55 29.10 3.50
C PHE A 430 9.55 28.61 4.56
N ASP A 431 8.91 27.46 4.36
CA ASP A 431 7.86 26.95 5.24
C ASP A 431 8.44 26.35 6.53
N ASP A 432 8.21 27.04 7.64
CA ASP A 432 8.55 26.58 8.98
C ASP A 432 7.41 25.72 9.54
N LYS A 433 7.68 24.45 9.82
CA LYS A 433 6.72 23.51 10.33
C LYS A 433 6.26 23.79 11.77
N SER A 434 7.02 24.58 12.52
CA SER A 434 6.62 25.07 13.84
C SER A 434 5.42 26.04 13.79
N THR A 435 5.26 26.74 12.66
CA THR A 435 4.13 27.67 12.42
C THR A 435 3.02 27.06 11.55
N SER A 436 3.21 25.82 11.04
CA SER A 436 2.25 25.14 10.16
C SER A 436 0.82 25.16 10.71
N GLY A 437 -0.16 25.34 9.85
CA GLY A 437 -1.58 25.14 10.18
C GLY A 437 -1.92 23.70 10.59
N ASN A 438 -1.04 22.73 10.35
CA ASN A 438 -1.22 21.33 10.76
C ASN A 438 -0.68 21.09 12.17
N LYS A 439 -1.58 20.77 13.11
CA LYS A 439 -1.23 20.51 14.51
C LYS A 439 -0.18 19.42 14.68
N LYS A 440 -0.25 18.33 13.88
CA LYS A 440 0.72 17.24 13.97
C LYS A 440 2.12 17.69 13.53
N GLU A 441 2.23 18.50 12.47
CA GLU A 441 3.54 19.03 12.04
C GLU A 441 4.18 19.88 13.12
N LYS A 442 3.38 20.68 13.87
CA LYS A 442 3.85 21.45 15.03
C LYS A 442 4.33 20.55 16.17
N GLU A 443 3.63 19.46 16.44
CA GLU A 443 3.91 18.56 17.57
C GLU A 443 5.19 17.73 17.36
N VAL A 444 5.53 17.39 16.11
CA VAL A 444 6.68 16.50 15.81
C VAL A 444 8.03 17.22 15.73
N GLY A 445 8.11 18.55 15.89
CA GLY A 445 9.40 19.18 16.11
C GLY A 445 9.76 20.37 15.23
N GLY A 446 8.84 20.96 14.48
CA GLY A 446 9.04 22.25 13.81
C GLY A 446 10.26 22.34 12.87
N GLY A 447 10.69 23.57 12.64
CA GLY A 447 11.82 23.88 11.77
C GLY A 447 11.46 24.02 10.29
N LEU A 448 12.41 24.55 9.52
CA LEU A 448 12.23 24.72 8.08
C LEU A 448 12.09 23.37 7.38
N PHE A 449 11.20 23.32 6.39
CA PHE A 449 11.07 22.15 5.55
C PHE A 449 12.28 22.01 4.63
N TYR A 450 12.82 20.81 4.54
CA TYR A 450 13.95 20.48 3.67
C TYR A 450 13.83 19.07 3.13
N GLU A 451 14.42 18.83 1.95
CA GLU A 451 14.51 17.50 1.34
C GLU A 451 15.83 17.36 0.57
N ALA A 452 16.58 16.31 0.86
CA ALA A 452 17.74 15.91 0.08
C ALA A 452 17.33 15.01 -1.08
N VAL A 453 17.79 15.35 -2.28
CA VAL A 453 17.54 14.58 -3.50
C VAL A 453 18.88 14.22 -4.14
N ALA A 454 19.05 12.95 -4.52
CA ALA A 454 20.27 12.50 -5.17
C ALA A 454 20.47 13.19 -6.54
N LEU A 455 21.69 13.62 -6.85
CA LEU A 455 22.02 14.28 -8.10
C LEU A 455 21.70 13.40 -9.33
N THR A 456 21.79 12.08 -9.20
CA THR A 456 21.39 11.13 -10.24
C THR A 456 19.92 11.23 -10.63
N LEU A 457 19.04 11.61 -9.69
CA LEU A 457 17.62 11.86 -9.94
C LEU A 457 17.39 13.27 -10.49
N LEU A 458 18.10 14.26 -9.97
CA LEU A 458 17.99 15.65 -10.41
C LEU A 458 18.50 15.86 -11.85
N ARG A 459 19.45 15.03 -12.29
CA ARG A 459 19.92 15.01 -13.70
C ARG A 459 18.97 14.31 -14.65
N ALA A 460 17.80 13.85 -14.19
CA ALA A 460 16.79 13.32 -15.09
C ALA A 460 16.17 14.42 -15.97
N PRO A 461 15.79 14.12 -17.22
CA PRO A 461 15.33 15.13 -18.17
C PRO A 461 14.10 15.94 -17.72
N GLN A 462 13.29 15.41 -16.80
CA GLN A 462 12.08 16.07 -16.28
C GLN A 462 12.27 16.69 -14.90
N SER A 463 13.51 16.91 -14.47
CA SER A 463 13.82 17.62 -13.22
C SER A 463 14.01 19.09 -13.51
N ILE A 464 13.08 19.93 -13.01
CA ILE A 464 13.07 21.38 -13.25
C ILE A 464 12.83 22.17 -11.98
N LEU A 465 13.34 23.38 -11.94
CA LEU A 465 12.96 24.43 -11.00
C LEU A 465 11.79 25.21 -11.61
N ALA A 466 10.58 24.84 -11.23
CA ALA A 466 9.36 25.37 -11.84
C ALA A 466 8.97 26.71 -11.22
N TYR A 467 8.68 27.69 -12.06
CA TYR A 467 8.16 29.01 -11.70
C TYR A 467 6.81 29.32 -12.38
N GLU A 468 6.28 28.39 -13.18
CA GLU A 468 4.94 28.48 -13.80
C GLU A 468 4.14 27.18 -13.60
N LEU A 469 2.82 27.33 -13.56
CA LEU A 469 1.83 26.26 -13.47
C LEU A 469 0.68 26.56 -14.43
N ASN A 470 0.38 25.63 -15.34
CA ASN A 470 -0.72 25.73 -16.30
C ASN A 470 -0.67 27.04 -17.13
N ALA A 471 0.54 27.39 -17.59
CA ALA A 471 0.86 28.57 -18.40
C ALA A 471 0.65 29.93 -17.67
N GLU A 472 0.54 29.92 -16.35
CA GLU A 472 0.46 31.12 -15.52
C GLU A 472 1.62 31.14 -14.49
N PRO A 473 1.97 32.31 -13.93
CA PRO A 473 2.92 32.37 -12.82
C PRO A 473 2.52 31.42 -11.69
N LEU A 474 3.49 30.75 -11.10
CA LEU A 474 3.26 29.78 -10.03
C LEU A 474 2.47 30.40 -8.87
N PRO A 475 1.28 29.90 -8.51
CA PRO A 475 0.52 30.43 -7.35
C PRO A 475 1.21 30.16 -6.03
N VAL A 476 0.96 31.01 -5.04
CA VAL A 476 1.51 30.91 -3.69
C VAL A 476 1.25 29.54 -3.08
N GLU A 477 0.03 29.04 -3.17
CA GLU A 477 -0.40 27.75 -2.62
C GLU A 477 0.32 26.56 -3.26
N HIS A 478 0.77 26.74 -4.52
CA HIS A 478 1.48 25.72 -5.28
C HIS A 478 2.99 25.87 -5.23
N GLY A 479 3.53 26.89 -4.53
CA GLY A 479 4.96 26.97 -4.20
C GLY A 479 5.71 28.17 -4.78
N ALA A 480 5.04 29.29 -5.14
CA ALA A 480 5.71 30.51 -5.60
C ALA A 480 6.78 31.00 -4.61
N PRO A 481 7.89 31.61 -5.05
CA PRO A 481 8.21 31.90 -6.45
C PRO A 481 8.80 30.71 -7.22
N LEU A 482 9.31 29.67 -6.49
CA LEU A 482 10.06 28.57 -7.08
C LEU A 482 9.74 27.25 -6.37
N ARG A 483 9.54 26.18 -7.15
CA ARG A 483 9.42 24.84 -6.63
C ARG A 483 10.22 23.81 -7.43
N LEU A 484 10.60 22.74 -6.76
CA LEU A 484 11.21 21.58 -7.41
C LEU A 484 10.15 20.67 -8.06
N ARG A 485 10.44 20.20 -9.26
CA ARG A 485 9.78 19.09 -9.92
C ARG A 485 10.79 18.00 -10.19
N VAL A 486 10.53 16.78 -9.66
CA VAL A 486 11.33 15.56 -9.89
C VAL A 486 10.33 14.44 -10.12
N GLU A 487 10.00 14.18 -11.37
CA GLU A 487 8.85 13.34 -11.74
C GLU A 487 9.02 11.86 -11.36
N ALA A 488 10.24 11.47 -11.01
CA ALA A 488 10.53 10.13 -10.49
C ALA A 488 10.28 9.99 -8.97
N GLN A 489 9.80 11.04 -8.29
CA GLN A 489 9.62 11.08 -6.83
C GLN A 489 8.18 11.42 -6.43
N LEU A 490 7.82 11.07 -5.19
CA LEU A 490 6.57 11.50 -4.59
C LEU A 490 6.56 13.01 -4.31
N GLY A 491 5.37 13.59 -4.29
CA GLY A 491 5.18 15.03 -4.21
C GLY A 491 5.84 15.75 -3.03
N PHE A 492 6.13 15.06 -1.92
CA PHE A 492 6.80 15.70 -0.79
C PHE A 492 8.29 15.98 -1.07
N LYS A 493 8.94 15.20 -1.94
CA LYS A 493 10.31 15.50 -2.43
C LYS A 493 10.37 16.73 -3.34
N MET A 494 9.22 17.17 -3.84
CA MET A 494 9.09 18.34 -4.71
C MET A 494 8.89 19.60 -3.87
N VAL A 495 9.96 20.05 -3.19
CA VAL A 495 9.94 21.20 -2.26
C VAL A 495 9.31 22.41 -2.92
N LYS A 496 8.43 23.09 -2.19
CA LYS A 496 7.77 24.34 -2.55
C LYS A 496 8.46 25.51 -1.82
N TRP A 497 8.25 26.73 -2.33
CA TRP A 497 8.78 27.94 -1.69
C TRP A 497 10.28 27.85 -1.42
N ILE A 498 11.04 27.40 -2.43
CA ILE A 498 12.47 27.15 -2.29
C ILE A 498 13.17 28.46 -1.94
N ARG A 499 14.00 28.41 -0.89
CA ARG A 499 14.85 29.49 -0.39
C ARG A 499 16.31 29.27 -0.79
N ALA A 500 16.82 28.05 -0.60
CA ALA A 500 18.20 27.70 -0.84
C ALA A 500 18.37 26.27 -1.34
N ILE A 501 19.49 26.03 -2.02
CA ILE A 501 19.94 24.70 -2.45
C ILE A 501 21.37 24.51 -1.97
N GLU A 502 21.61 23.44 -1.19
CA GLU A 502 22.93 23.09 -0.69
C GLU A 502 23.41 21.77 -1.30
N PHE A 503 24.58 21.78 -1.93
CA PHE A 503 25.19 20.56 -2.46
C PHE A 503 26.05 19.89 -1.39
N ILE A 504 25.82 18.60 -1.15
CA ILE A 504 26.48 17.81 -0.10
C ILE A 504 26.90 16.42 -0.62
N ASP A 505 27.82 15.80 0.09
CA ASP A 505 28.27 14.42 -0.17
C ASP A 505 27.39 13.38 0.55
N ASP A 506 26.94 13.71 1.78
CA ASP A 506 26.09 12.84 2.59
C ASP A 506 25.07 13.66 3.39
N TYR A 507 23.84 13.22 3.45
CA TYR A 507 22.76 13.86 4.22
C TYR A 507 22.72 13.44 5.70
N GLY A 508 23.60 12.54 6.14
CA GLY A 508 23.64 12.07 7.53
C GLY A 508 23.87 13.17 8.57
N GLN A 509 24.36 14.34 8.14
CA GLN A 509 24.55 15.51 9.00
C GLN A 509 23.41 16.53 8.94
N ILE A 510 22.41 16.31 8.08
CA ILE A 510 21.28 17.22 7.90
C ILE A 510 20.07 16.72 8.71
N GLY A 511 19.53 17.56 9.58
CA GLY A 511 18.41 17.22 10.46
C GLY A 511 18.71 16.01 11.35
N ALA A 512 17.85 15.01 11.34
CA ALA A 512 18.09 13.72 12.02
C ALA A 512 18.79 12.68 11.11
N GLY A 513 19.32 13.10 9.97
CA GLY A 513 20.15 12.26 9.10
C GLY A 513 19.41 11.25 8.23
N GLN A 514 18.11 11.43 8.02
CA GLN A 514 17.32 10.49 7.21
C GLN A 514 17.06 10.98 5.78
N GLY A 515 17.52 12.18 5.43
CA GLY A 515 17.49 12.73 4.08
C GLY A 515 16.32 13.65 3.76
N GLY A 516 15.59 14.12 4.77
CA GLY A 516 14.55 15.12 4.62
C GLY A 516 13.66 15.26 5.84
N TRP A 517 12.89 16.34 5.90
CA TRP A 517 12.01 16.60 7.03
C TRP A 517 10.95 15.50 7.23
N ARG A 518 10.41 14.98 6.13
CA ARG A 518 9.40 13.89 6.18
C ARG A 518 10.03 12.55 6.58
N GLU A 519 11.22 12.28 6.14
CA GLU A 519 12.00 11.10 6.52
C GLU A 519 12.35 11.14 8.00
N ASP A 520 12.75 12.31 8.49
CA ASP A 520 13.13 12.49 9.90
C ASP A 520 11.93 12.38 10.85
N HIS A 521 10.75 12.89 10.46
CA HIS A 521 9.61 13.04 11.37
C HIS A 521 8.40 12.15 11.04
N ALA A 522 8.31 11.60 9.84
CA ALA A 522 7.15 10.81 9.41
C ALA A 522 7.53 9.43 8.82
N TYR A 523 8.76 9.00 9.05
CA TYR A 523 9.26 7.64 8.78
C TYR A 523 9.14 7.20 7.32
N TYR A 524 9.36 8.11 6.38
CA TYR A 524 9.53 7.77 4.97
C TYR A 524 10.97 7.33 4.68
N SER A 525 11.19 6.58 3.61
CA SER A 525 12.53 6.34 3.08
C SER A 525 12.93 7.49 2.15
N ASN A 526 14.22 7.88 2.12
CA ASN A 526 14.69 8.96 1.25
C ASN A 526 14.52 8.65 -0.25
N GLN A 527 14.63 7.38 -0.63
CA GLN A 527 14.46 6.95 -2.02
C GLN A 527 13.04 6.44 -2.27
N VAL A 528 12.06 7.30 -2.12
CA VAL A 528 10.67 6.98 -2.49
C VAL A 528 10.51 7.22 -3.99
N GLY A 529 11.08 6.32 -4.78
CA GLY A 529 10.92 6.34 -6.23
C GLY A 529 9.45 6.18 -6.61
N VAL A 530 9.01 7.01 -7.53
CA VAL A 530 7.70 6.90 -8.16
C VAL A 530 7.70 5.76 -9.16
#